data_f03a69288442efd7b6bc4d1379271842
#
_entry.id   f03a69288442efd7b6bc4d1379271842
#
_cell.length_a   1.000
_cell.length_b   1.000
_cell.length_c   1.000
_cell.angle_alpha   90.00
_cell.angle_beta   90.00
_cell.angle_gamma   90.00
#
_symmetry.space_group_name_H-M   'P 1'
#
loop_
_entity.id
_entity.type
_entity.pdbx_description
1 polymer ?
#
loop_
_entity_poly.entity_id
_entity_poly.type
_entity_poly.pdbx_seq_one_letter_code
_entity_poly.pdbx_strand_id
1 'polypeptide(L)'
;MMLSVRVSQRSCTGARERNEDCVGVEHIDGHWCMVLSDGAGGHRDGALASRLVVDRVLAGFRSRPPTDGPDLSELMLDAHDGIIAAQRAAGAIDRAGAMHATAVVLLVDASSGRALWGHVGDSRLYLLRDRGISALTRDDSVLQWMVDAGLWRPGELSSHPQRNQLMAALGADEGVEPHVNEEPFELRRGDAFVLCSDGWWGSVADAEIERLCAGAAGPDEWLDAMIACAVARADPRQDNFSAIGCWIGDRTG
;
A
#
# COMPACT_ATOMS: atom_id res chain seq x y z
N MET A 1 -12.69 -12.76 -22.41
CA MET A 1 -13.36 -11.45 -22.41
C MET A 1 -12.63 -10.61 -21.38
N MET A 2 -12.07 -9.47 -21.77
CA MET A 2 -11.29 -8.59 -20.87
C MET A 2 -12.17 -8.13 -19.70
N LEU A 3 -11.61 -8.15 -18.48
CA LEU A 3 -12.28 -7.62 -17.30
C LEU A 3 -12.24 -6.08 -17.34
N SER A 4 -13.32 -5.42 -16.99
CA SER A 4 -13.27 -3.97 -16.75
C SER A 4 -12.60 -3.71 -15.40
N VAL A 5 -11.78 -2.66 -15.34
CA VAL A 5 -11.08 -2.24 -14.12
C VAL A 5 -11.38 -0.77 -13.89
N ARG A 6 -11.85 -0.43 -12.69
CA ARG A 6 -12.09 0.95 -12.26
C ARG A 6 -11.19 1.24 -11.06
N VAL A 7 -10.45 2.33 -11.13
CA VAL A 7 -9.49 2.72 -10.08
C VAL A 7 -9.75 4.14 -9.63
N SER A 8 -9.64 4.38 -8.35
CA SER A 8 -9.61 5.71 -7.74
C SER A 8 -8.53 5.77 -6.68
N GLN A 9 -8.02 6.98 -6.43
CA GLN A 9 -7.01 7.19 -5.39
C GLN A 9 -7.31 8.44 -4.58
N ARG A 10 -6.94 8.42 -3.30
CA ARG A 10 -7.03 9.55 -2.39
C ARG A 10 -5.77 9.60 -1.53
N SER A 11 -5.33 10.82 -1.22
CA SER A 11 -4.21 11.05 -0.31
C SER A 11 -4.48 12.32 0.49
N CYS A 12 -4.43 12.21 1.81
CA CYS A 12 -4.80 13.25 2.74
C CYS A 12 -3.68 13.46 3.77
N THR A 13 -3.39 14.71 4.07
CA THR A 13 -2.33 15.07 5.02
C THR A 13 -2.68 14.74 6.48
N GLY A 14 -3.98 14.62 6.79
CA GLY A 14 -4.41 14.43 8.19
C GLY A 14 -4.09 15.66 9.04
N ALA A 15 -3.62 15.42 10.25
CA ALA A 15 -3.20 16.46 11.19
C ALA A 15 -1.69 16.80 11.10
N ARG A 16 -0.96 16.19 10.20
CA ARG A 16 0.46 16.42 9.98
C ARG A 16 0.69 17.74 9.23
N GLU A 17 1.89 18.31 9.33
CA GLU A 17 2.27 19.50 8.55
C GLU A 17 2.50 19.19 7.07
N ARG A 18 2.88 17.96 6.76
CA ARG A 18 3.21 17.49 5.41
C ARG A 18 2.64 16.11 5.16
N ASN A 19 2.44 15.81 3.90
CA ASN A 19 2.10 14.47 3.45
C ASN A 19 3.37 13.76 2.99
N GLU A 20 3.72 12.67 3.65
CA GLU A 20 4.85 11.81 3.33
C GLU A 20 4.39 10.55 2.57
N ASP A 21 3.07 10.33 2.44
CA ASP A 21 2.51 9.30 1.57
C ASP A 21 2.62 9.70 0.09
N CYS A 22 2.81 8.71 -0.76
CA CYS A 22 2.73 8.85 -2.20
C CYS A 22 1.92 7.71 -2.80
N VAL A 23 1.08 8.04 -3.78
CA VAL A 23 0.25 7.06 -4.51
C VAL A 23 0.43 7.25 -6.01
N GLY A 24 0.37 6.16 -6.76
CA GLY A 24 0.48 6.21 -8.20
C GLY A 24 -0.28 5.08 -8.89
N VAL A 25 -0.83 5.39 -10.07
CA VAL A 25 -1.55 4.45 -10.92
C VAL A 25 -1.08 4.61 -12.35
N GLU A 26 -0.81 3.50 -13.01
CA GLU A 26 -0.45 3.44 -14.42
C GLU A 26 -1.29 2.38 -15.13
N HIS A 27 -1.63 2.64 -16.39
CA HIS A 27 -2.38 1.70 -17.22
C HIS A 27 -1.80 1.64 -18.63
N ILE A 28 -1.42 0.44 -19.07
CA ILE A 28 -0.85 0.20 -20.40
C ILE A 28 -1.45 -1.10 -20.94
N ASP A 29 -2.11 -1.04 -22.09
CA ASP A 29 -2.60 -2.21 -22.86
C ASP A 29 -3.35 -3.27 -22.03
N GLY A 30 -4.18 -2.82 -21.07
CA GLY A 30 -4.96 -3.69 -20.19
C GLY A 30 -4.23 -4.17 -18.95
N HIS A 31 -2.95 -3.79 -18.77
CA HIS A 31 -2.19 -3.99 -17.56
C HIS A 31 -2.26 -2.74 -16.68
N TRP A 32 -2.57 -2.93 -15.41
CA TRP A 32 -2.65 -1.87 -14.40
C TRP A 32 -1.59 -2.07 -13.34
N CYS A 33 -0.94 -1.00 -12.94
CA CYS A 33 -0.06 -0.94 -11.79
C CYS A 33 -0.59 0.11 -10.82
N MET A 34 -0.82 -0.29 -9.60
CA MET A 34 -1.20 0.57 -8.48
C MET A 34 -0.12 0.44 -7.42
N VAL A 35 0.43 1.55 -6.97
CA VAL A 35 1.48 1.60 -5.95
C VAL A 35 1.17 2.66 -4.92
N LEU A 36 1.30 2.29 -3.65
CA LEU A 36 1.21 3.18 -2.51
C LEU A 36 2.46 3.00 -1.67
N SER A 37 3.00 4.11 -1.18
CA SER A 37 4.19 4.16 -0.35
C SER A 37 4.01 5.21 0.73
N ASP A 38 4.30 4.84 1.97
CA ASP A 38 4.33 5.71 3.15
C ASP A 38 5.79 5.95 3.51
N GLY A 39 6.16 7.23 3.58
CA GLY A 39 7.54 7.64 3.78
C GLY A 39 7.86 7.89 5.25
N ALA A 40 8.96 7.33 5.71
CA ALA A 40 9.51 7.57 7.04
C ALA A 40 10.96 8.05 6.96
N GLY A 41 11.39 8.92 7.88
CA GLY A 41 12.75 9.46 7.87
C GLY A 41 12.86 10.93 8.33
N GLY A 42 11.74 11.49 8.80
CA GLY A 42 11.67 12.85 9.36
C GLY A 42 11.63 13.97 8.30
N HIS A 43 10.54 14.71 8.30
CA HIS A 43 10.28 15.99 7.61
C HIS A 43 10.37 16.03 6.07
N ARG A 44 11.51 15.91 5.45
CA ARG A 44 11.66 16.04 3.98
C ARG A 44 12.02 14.73 3.32
N ASP A 45 12.62 13.87 4.06
CA ASP A 45 13.26 12.68 3.52
C ASP A 45 12.25 11.54 3.32
N GLY A 46 11.20 11.46 4.17
CA GLY A 46 10.09 10.52 3.99
C GLY A 46 9.31 10.79 2.70
N ALA A 47 8.90 12.04 2.45
CA ALA A 47 8.19 12.41 1.22
C ALA A 47 9.01 12.18 -0.05
N LEU A 48 10.35 12.31 0.02
CA LEU A 48 11.23 11.97 -1.09
C LEU A 48 11.33 10.47 -1.29
N ALA A 49 11.46 9.70 -0.20
CA ALA A 49 11.54 8.24 -0.26
C ALA A 49 10.28 7.63 -0.88
N SER A 50 9.09 7.99 -0.39
CA SER A 50 7.82 7.48 -0.92
C SER A 50 7.62 7.84 -2.39
N ARG A 51 7.99 9.06 -2.79
CA ARG A 51 7.95 9.50 -4.19
C ARG A 51 8.90 8.68 -5.07
N LEU A 52 10.14 8.44 -4.61
CA LEU A 52 11.11 7.61 -5.35
C LEU A 52 10.58 6.20 -5.56
N VAL A 53 9.93 5.60 -4.55
CA VAL A 53 9.29 4.29 -4.69
C VAL A 53 8.25 4.32 -5.81
N VAL A 54 7.29 5.25 -5.74
CA VAL A 54 6.21 5.34 -6.72
C VAL A 54 6.75 5.59 -8.13
N ASP A 55 7.66 6.56 -8.29
CA ASP A 55 8.22 6.92 -9.59
C ASP A 55 8.99 5.76 -10.22
N ARG A 56 9.79 5.02 -9.42
CA ARG A 56 10.58 3.88 -9.90
C ARG A 56 9.72 2.69 -10.27
N VAL A 57 8.77 2.32 -9.41
CA VAL A 57 7.83 1.22 -9.69
C VAL A 57 7.06 1.50 -10.98
N LEU A 58 6.50 2.69 -11.14
CA LEU A 58 5.75 3.03 -12.36
C LEU A 58 6.66 3.12 -13.60
N ALA A 59 7.90 3.61 -13.47
CA ALA A 59 8.85 3.65 -14.58
C ALA A 59 9.26 2.23 -15.04
N GLY A 60 9.57 1.34 -14.10
CA GLY A 60 9.90 -0.04 -14.40
C GLY A 60 8.72 -0.79 -15.01
N PHE A 61 7.52 -0.61 -14.46
CA PHE A 61 6.27 -1.16 -15.03
C PHE A 61 6.05 -0.70 -16.49
N ARG A 62 6.24 0.59 -16.80
CA ARG A 62 6.16 1.10 -18.18
C ARG A 62 7.18 0.45 -19.12
N SER A 63 8.36 0.16 -18.62
CA SER A 63 9.42 -0.47 -19.41
C SER A 63 9.13 -1.94 -19.69
N ARG A 64 8.75 -2.68 -18.65
CA ARG A 64 8.43 -4.12 -18.70
C ARG A 64 7.46 -4.47 -17.56
N PRO A 65 6.16 -4.63 -17.85
CA PRO A 65 5.23 -5.09 -16.84
C PRO A 65 5.65 -6.46 -16.28
N PRO A 66 5.77 -6.62 -14.93
CA PRO A 66 6.05 -7.91 -14.32
C PRO A 66 4.99 -8.96 -14.64
N THR A 67 5.41 -10.20 -14.85
CA THR A 67 4.54 -11.33 -15.22
C THR A 67 4.42 -12.38 -14.12
N ASP A 68 5.32 -12.36 -13.16
CA ASP A 68 5.37 -13.27 -12.01
C ASP A 68 5.91 -12.59 -10.74
N GLY A 69 5.96 -13.33 -9.64
CA GLY A 69 6.46 -12.82 -8.36
C GLY A 69 7.91 -12.37 -8.39
N PRO A 70 8.86 -13.15 -8.95
CA PRO A 70 10.25 -12.72 -9.10
C PRO A 70 10.43 -11.40 -9.86
N ASP A 71 9.72 -11.20 -10.98
CA ASP A 71 9.75 -9.93 -11.74
C ASP A 71 9.25 -8.76 -10.88
N LEU A 72 8.18 -8.97 -10.09
CA LEU A 72 7.65 -7.96 -9.19
C LEU A 72 8.63 -7.65 -8.05
N SER A 73 9.27 -8.66 -7.48
CA SER A 73 10.30 -8.49 -6.46
C SER A 73 11.48 -7.67 -6.99
N GLU A 74 11.97 -7.96 -8.20
CA GLU A 74 13.04 -7.20 -8.85
C GLU A 74 12.64 -5.73 -9.04
N LEU A 75 11.40 -5.47 -9.46
CA LEU A 75 10.88 -4.13 -9.62
C LEU A 75 10.86 -3.34 -8.29
N MET A 76 10.47 -3.99 -7.19
CA MET A 76 10.48 -3.37 -5.86
C MET A 76 11.90 -3.15 -5.33
N LEU A 77 12.84 -4.06 -5.61
CA LEU A 77 14.25 -3.91 -5.25
C LEU A 77 14.93 -2.78 -6.04
N ASP A 78 14.55 -2.54 -7.30
CA ASP A 78 15.03 -1.35 -8.03
C ASP A 78 14.61 -0.04 -7.33
N ALA A 79 13.41 0.00 -6.76
CA ALA A 79 12.98 1.15 -5.97
C ALA A 79 13.79 1.30 -4.67
N HIS A 80 14.12 0.20 -3.98
CA HIS A 80 15.02 0.18 -2.83
C HIS A 80 16.40 0.77 -3.19
N ASP A 81 17.01 0.27 -4.26
CA ASP A 81 18.30 0.75 -4.74
C ASP A 81 18.28 2.24 -5.09
N GLY A 82 17.14 2.71 -5.60
CA GLY A 82 16.91 4.13 -5.87
C GLY A 82 16.98 5.01 -4.64
N ILE A 83 16.38 4.58 -3.52
CA ILE A 83 16.46 5.30 -2.24
C ILE A 83 17.90 5.27 -1.73
N ILE A 84 18.57 4.11 -1.74
CA ILE A 84 19.97 3.97 -1.30
C ILE A 84 20.89 4.89 -2.13
N ALA A 85 20.68 4.96 -3.44
CA ALA A 85 21.47 5.86 -4.30
C ALA A 85 21.24 7.34 -3.94
N ALA A 86 19.99 7.74 -3.68
CA ALA A 86 19.65 9.09 -3.27
C ALA A 86 20.26 9.46 -1.90
N GLN A 87 20.23 8.54 -0.92
CA GLN A 87 20.89 8.73 0.37
C GLN A 87 22.39 8.97 0.22
N ARG A 88 23.07 8.14 -0.58
CA ARG A 88 24.51 8.28 -0.85
C ARG A 88 24.84 9.61 -1.53
N ALA A 89 24.01 10.03 -2.48
CA ALA A 89 24.19 11.31 -3.18
C ALA A 89 24.00 12.53 -2.25
N ALA A 90 23.11 12.42 -1.26
CA ALA A 90 22.90 13.44 -0.24
C ALA A 90 23.99 13.46 0.85
N GLY A 91 24.96 12.53 0.82
CA GLY A 91 26.02 12.42 1.84
C GLY A 91 25.49 11.96 3.20
N ALA A 92 24.33 11.35 3.24
CA ALA A 92 23.75 10.76 4.44
C ALA A 92 24.56 9.50 4.82
N ILE A 93 25.63 9.70 5.59
CA ILE A 93 26.52 8.63 6.08
C ILE A 93 26.03 8.12 7.44
N ASP A 94 25.09 8.81 8.08
CA ASP A 94 24.65 8.53 9.44
C ASP A 94 23.22 7.98 9.47
N ARG A 95 23.04 6.82 10.09
CA ARG A 95 21.77 6.06 10.17
C ARG A 95 20.59 6.83 10.79
N ALA A 96 20.87 7.90 11.53
CA ALA A 96 19.85 8.67 12.26
C ALA A 96 18.95 9.55 11.37
N GLY A 97 19.26 9.68 10.08
CA GLY A 97 18.51 10.49 9.11
C GLY A 97 18.24 9.74 7.80
N ALA A 98 18.36 8.42 7.78
CA ALA A 98 18.14 7.65 6.57
C ALA A 98 16.67 7.70 6.15
N MET A 99 16.41 8.19 4.93
CA MET A 99 15.08 8.15 4.35
C MET A 99 14.71 6.71 3.98
N HIS A 100 13.53 6.29 4.36
CA HIS A 100 12.99 4.97 4.00
C HIS A 100 11.49 5.06 3.79
N ALA A 101 10.91 4.06 3.16
CA ALA A 101 9.50 4.05 2.88
C ALA A 101 8.96 2.62 2.84
N THR A 102 7.67 2.47 3.13
CA THR A 102 6.92 1.26 2.82
C THR A 102 6.67 1.16 1.32
N ALA A 103 6.23 0.02 0.86
CA ALA A 103 5.64 -0.14 -0.46
C ALA A 103 4.55 -1.20 -0.42
N VAL A 104 3.43 -0.94 -1.08
CA VAL A 104 2.46 -1.95 -1.47
C VAL A 104 2.10 -1.74 -2.93
N VAL A 105 2.23 -2.80 -3.73
CA VAL A 105 2.03 -2.79 -5.17
C VAL A 105 0.97 -3.82 -5.53
N LEU A 106 0.01 -3.44 -6.38
CA LEU A 106 -0.95 -4.35 -7.00
C LEU A 106 -0.86 -4.21 -8.51
N LEU A 107 -0.61 -5.33 -9.18
CA LEU A 107 -0.65 -5.45 -10.64
C LEU A 107 -1.92 -6.20 -11.04
N VAL A 108 -2.62 -5.71 -12.05
CA VAL A 108 -3.81 -6.36 -12.62
C VAL A 108 -3.64 -6.50 -14.12
N ASP A 109 -3.67 -7.72 -14.63
CA ASP A 109 -3.83 -8.00 -16.04
C ASP A 109 -5.31 -8.29 -16.33
N ALA A 110 -5.99 -7.31 -16.91
CA ALA A 110 -7.41 -7.40 -17.24
C ALA A 110 -7.70 -8.36 -18.39
N SER A 111 -6.70 -8.69 -19.21
CA SER A 111 -6.82 -9.58 -20.36
C SER A 111 -6.80 -11.05 -19.94
N SER A 112 -5.87 -11.43 -19.08
CA SER A 112 -5.76 -12.78 -18.50
C SER A 112 -6.65 -12.98 -17.27
N GLY A 113 -7.14 -11.90 -16.65
CA GLY A 113 -7.91 -11.95 -15.41
C GLY A 113 -7.06 -12.36 -14.21
N ARG A 114 -5.83 -11.90 -14.13
CA ARG A 114 -4.87 -12.25 -13.08
C ARG A 114 -4.33 -11.03 -12.36
N ALA A 115 -3.92 -11.20 -11.10
CA ALA A 115 -3.27 -10.19 -10.29
C ALA A 115 -2.00 -10.72 -9.64
N LEU A 116 -1.05 -9.82 -9.46
CA LEU A 116 0.14 -10.00 -8.64
C LEU A 116 0.18 -8.86 -7.62
N TRP A 117 0.72 -9.12 -6.45
CA TRP A 117 0.98 -8.07 -5.46
C TRP A 117 2.26 -8.34 -4.69
N GLY A 118 2.82 -7.26 -4.15
CA GLY A 118 3.95 -7.33 -3.25
C GLY A 118 3.92 -6.19 -2.25
N HIS A 119 4.61 -6.38 -1.12
CA HIS A 119 4.75 -5.32 -0.12
C HIS A 119 6.08 -5.41 0.64
N VAL A 120 6.44 -4.28 1.24
CA VAL A 120 7.47 -4.11 2.27
C VAL A 120 6.93 -3.07 3.26
N GLY A 121 6.96 -3.38 4.55
CA GLY A 121 6.44 -2.50 5.60
C GLY A 121 5.02 -2.84 6.04
N ASP A 122 4.29 -1.84 6.51
CA ASP A 122 2.96 -1.98 7.12
C ASP A 122 1.82 -1.32 6.34
N SER A 123 2.11 -0.83 5.13
CA SER A 123 1.06 -0.49 4.16
C SER A 123 0.39 -1.76 3.68
N ARG A 124 -0.95 -1.76 3.61
CA ARG A 124 -1.74 -2.98 3.45
C ARG A 124 -2.46 -3.05 2.11
N LEU A 125 -2.66 -4.28 1.63
CA LEU A 125 -3.58 -4.63 0.56
C LEU A 125 -4.69 -5.52 1.11
N TYR A 126 -5.93 -5.11 0.86
CA TYR A 126 -7.11 -5.92 1.16
C TYR A 126 -7.83 -6.34 -0.12
N LEU A 127 -8.41 -7.54 -0.08
CA LEU A 127 -9.38 -8.04 -1.05
C LEU A 127 -10.76 -8.10 -0.41
N LEU A 128 -11.75 -7.55 -1.10
CA LEU A 128 -13.16 -7.71 -0.78
C LEU A 128 -13.81 -8.61 -1.85
N ARG A 129 -14.21 -9.80 -1.43
CA ARG A 129 -14.84 -10.83 -2.28
C ARG A 129 -15.95 -11.51 -1.51
N ASP A 130 -17.08 -11.80 -2.15
CA ASP A 130 -18.20 -12.57 -1.57
C ASP A 130 -18.69 -12.02 -0.22
N ARG A 131 -18.75 -10.68 -0.08
CA ARG A 131 -19.12 -9.98 1.16
C ARG A 131 -18.16 -10.25 2.33
N GLY A 132 -16.93 -10.54 2.06
CA GLY A 132 -15.88 -10.69 3.06
C GLY A 132 -14.66 -9.83 2.71
N ILE A 133 -13.97 -9.36 3.73
CA ILE A 133 -12.69 -8.66 3.62
C ILE A 133 -11.57 -9.59 4.09
N SER A 134 -10.46 -9.58 3.37
CA SER A 134 -9.25 -10.33 3.71
C SER A 134 -8.03 -9.46 3.47
N ALA A 135 -7.15 -9.34 4.46
CA ALA A 135 -5.82 -8.78 4.25
C ALA A 135 -4.98 -9.77 3.43
N LEU A 136 -4.40 -9.28 2.32
CA LEU A 136 -3.50 -10.05 1.47
C LEU A 136 -2.03 -9.84 1.84
N THR A 137 -1.72 -8.78 2.59
CA THR A 137 -0.40 -8.46 3.11
C THR A 137 -0.35 -8.69 4.61
N ARG A 138 0.85 -8.87 5.14
CA ARG A 138 1.12 -9.01 6.55
C ARG A 138 2.21 -8.03 6.94
N ASP A 139 1.96 -7.18 7.91
CA ASP A 139 2.84 -6.07 8.27
C ASP A 139 4.26 -6.52 8.67
N ASP A 140 5.27 -5.87 8.12
CA ASP A 140 6.64 -5.97 8.58
C ASP A 140 6.87 -5.02 9.76
N SER A 141 6.17 -5.26 10.86
CA SER A 141 6.21 -4.41 12.06
C SER A 141 6.53 -5.21 13.32
N VAL A 142 7.11 -4.51 14.31
CA VAL A 142 7.38 -5.12 15.62
C VAL A 142 6.11 -5.67 16.26
N LEU A 143 4.99 -4.99 16.09
CA LEU A 143 3.72 -5.46 16.65
C LEU A 143 3.23 -6.73 15.98
N GLN A 144 3.32 -6.81 14.66
CA GLN A 144 2.94 -8.02 13.94
C GLN A 144 3.81 -9.20 14.39
N TRP A 145 5.11 -8.98 14.52
CA TRP A 145 6.02 -9.99 15.07
C TRP A 145 5.62 -10.44 16.49
N MET A 146 5.22 -9.51 17.37
CA MET A 146 4.73 -9.86 18.72
C MET A 146 3.45 -10.69 18.69
N VAL A 147 2.53 -10.39 17.77
CA VAL A 147 1.30 -11.19 17.57
C VAL A 147 1.66 -12.59 17.13
N ASP A 148 2.58 -12.75 16.19
CA ASP A 148 3.02 -14.03 15.65
C ASP A 148 3.72 -14.90 16.69
N ALA A 149 4.48 -14.26 17.56
CA ALA A 149 5.12 -14.91 18.70
C ALA A 149 4.14 -15.26 19.85
N GLY A 150 2.85 -14.91 19.71
CA GLY A 150 1.84 -15.11 20.75
C GLY A 150 2.01 -14.21 21.98
N LEU A 151 2.83 -13.15 21.86
CA LEU A 151 3.12 -12.21 22.94
C LEU A 151 2.07 -11.10 23.05
N TRP A 152 1.28 -10.89 21.99
CA TRP A 152 0.26 -9.84 21.92
C TRP A 152 -1.01 -10.33 21.20
N ARG A 153 -2.15 -9.63 21.40
CA ARG A 153 -3.41 -9.98 20.75
C ARG A 153 -3.69 -9.09 19.54
N PRO A 154 -4.15 -9.62 18.40
CA PRO A 154 -4.40 -8.85 17.17
C PRO A 154 -5.28 -7.60 17.35
N GLY A 155 -6.28 -7.65 18.23
CA GLY A 155 -7.24 -6.55 18.43
C GLY A 155 -6.72 -5.35 19.24
N GLU A 156 -5.52 -5.41 19.79
CA GLU A 156 -4.96 -4.37 20.67
C GLU A 156 -3.84 -3.55 20.00
N LEU A 157 -3.58 -3.79 18.71
CA LEU A 157 -2.44 -3.21 17.97
C LEU A 157 -2.50 -1.68 17.87
N SER A 158 -3.68 -1.09 17.68
CA SER A 158 -3.85 0.34 17.44
C SER A 158 -3.49 1.23 18.64
N SER A 159 -3.45 0.69 19.85
CA SER A 159 -3.14 1.42 21.09
C SER A 159 -1.71 1.30 21.58
N HIS A 160 -0.87 0.47 20.94
CA HIS A 160 0.48 0.20 21.42
C HIS A 160 1.47 1.32 21.06
N PRO A 161 2.39 1.73 21.97
CA PRO A 161 3.36 2.81 21.70
C PRO A 161 4.31 2.53 20.51
N GLN A 162 4.58 1.26 20.21
CA GLN A 162 5.49 0.85 19.13
C GLN A 162 4.75 0.48 17.83
N ARG A 163 3.48 0.87 17.67
CA ARG A 163 2.66 0.49 16.52
C ARG A 163 3.26 0.88 15.16
N ASN A 164 4.04 1.96 15.12
CA ASN A 164 4.66 2.47 13.90
C ASN A 164 6.14 2.04 13.77
N GLN A 165 6.60 1.03 14.54
CA GLN A 165 7.97 0.54 14.45
C GLN A 165 8.07 -0.56 13.40
N LEU A 166 8.61 -0.20 12.23
CA LEU A 166 8.86 -1.14 11.13
C LEU A 166 10.06 -2.05 11.43
N MET A 167 9.98 -3.27 10.95
CA MET A 167 11.09 -4.24 10.89
C MET A 167 11.75 -4.27 9.52
N ALA A 168 11.01 -3.94 8.46
CA ALA A 168 11.52 -3.81 7.10
C ALA A 168 10.93 -2.58 6.41
N ALA A 169 11.76 -1.88 5.63
CA ALA A 169 11.37 -0.77 4.78
C ALA A 169 12.34 -0.64 3.60
N LEU A 170 11.88 -0.15 2.46
CA LEU A 170 12.74 0.20 1.33
C LEU A 170 13.66 1.36 1.72
N GLY A 171 14.93 1.28 1.35
CA GLY A 171 15.96 2.26 1.76
C GLY A 171 16.65 1.95 3.09
N ALA A 172 16.24 0.93 3.84
CA ALA A 172 16.96 0.45 5.01
C ALA A 172 18.25 -0.29 4.60
N ASP A 173 19.29 -0.22 5.44
CA ASP A 173 20.66 -0.64 5.09
C ASP A 173 20.87 -2.16 4.88
N GLU A 174 19.95 -3.01 5.31
CA GLU A 174 20.16 -4.47 5.30
C GLU A 174 19.04 -5.16 4.52
N GLY A 175 19.47 -5.94 3.53
CA GLY A 175 18.76 -7.00 2.83
C GLY A 175 17.23 -7.00 2.90
N VAL A 176 16.58 -6.02 2.27
CA VAL A 176 15.13 -6.01 2.17
C VAL A 176 14.70 -7.13 1.22
N GLU A 177 13.80 -7.96 1.66
CA GLU A 177 13.18 -9.00 0.84
C GLU A 177 11.69 -8.66 0.68
N PRO A 178 11.25 -8.20 -0.52
CA PRO A 178 9.84 -7.95 -0.76
C PRO A 178 9.00 -9.22 -0.65
N HIS A 179 7.91 -9.15 0.10
CA HIS A 179 6.92 -10.23 0.12
C HIS A 179 6.02 -10.11 -1.10
N VAL A 180 6.06 -11.12 -1.97
CA VAL A 180 5.27 -11.18 -3.21
C VAL A 180 4.44 -12.46 -3.25
N ASN A 181 3.26 -12.44 -3.91
CA ASN A 181 2.61 -13.70 -4.22
C ASN A 181 3.36 -14.39 -5.36
N GLU A 182 3.78 -15.64 -5.14
CA GLU A 182 4.58 -16.42 -6.11
C GLU A 182 3.79 -16.71 -7.38
N GLU A 183 2.52 -17.10 -7.24
CA GLU A 183 1.63 -17.46 -8.32
C GLU A 183 0.61 -16.34 -8.58
N PRO A 184 0.33 -16.00 -9.87
CA PRO A 184 -0.70 -15.02 -10.19
C PRO A 184 -2.08 -15.43 -9.67
N PHE A 185 -2.72 -14.52 -8.96
CA PHE A 185 -4.04 -14.71 -8.36
C PHE A 185 -5.15 -14.56 -9.40
N GLU A 186 -6.12 -15.47 -9.41
CA GLU A 186 -7.26 -15.43 -10.32
C GLU A 186 -8.32 -14.42 -9.87
N LEU A 187 -8.57 -13.42 -10.72
CA LEU A 187 -9.56 -12.38 -10.49
C LEU A 187 -10.98 -12.86 -10.83
N ARG A 188 -11.95 -12.35 -10.06
CA ARG A 188 -13.38 -12.55 -10.32
C ARG A 188 -14.09 -11.23 -10.50
N ARG A 189 -15.16 -11.25 -11.30
CA ARG A 189 -16.07 -10.11 -11.36
C ARG A 189 -16.65 -9.82 -9.98
N GLY A 190 -16.66 -8.56 -9.60
CA GLY A 190 -17.10 -8.12 -8.28
C GLY A 190 -16.00 -8.08 -7.22
N ASP A 191 -14.79 -8.49 -7.50
CA ASP A 191 -13.66 -8.25 -6.62
C ASP A 191 -13.45 -6.74 -6.44
N ALA A 192 -13.08 -6.35 -5.24
CA ALA A 192 -12.57 -5.03 -4.98
C ALA A 192 -11.30 -5.12 -4.14
N PHE A 193 -10.33 -4.31 -4.46
CA PHE A 193 -9.09 -4.19 -3.72
C PHE A 193 -8.97 -2.79 -3.14
N VAL A 194 -8.31 -2.68 -1.99
CA VAL A 194 -7.84 -1.40 -1.46
C VAL A 194 -6.41 -1.53 -0.95
N LEU A 195 -5.53 -0.68 -1.49
CA LEU A 195 -4.20 -0.42 -0.95
C LEU A 195 -4.33 0.76 0.00
N CYS A 196 -3.70 0.72 1.17
CA CYS A 196 -3.78 1.83 2.11
C CYS A 196 -2.56 1.93 3.04
N SER A 197 -2.22 3.16 3.45
CA SER A 197 -1.21 3.43 4.48
C SER A 197 -1.74 3.20 5.90
N ASP A 198 -0.86 3.25 6.90
CA ASP A 198 -1.16 2.98 8.30
C ASP A 198 -2.17 3.99 8.90
N GLY A 199 -2.11 5.26 8.50
CA GLY A 199 -3.07 6.27 8.91
C GLY A 199 -4.50 5.97 8.43
N TRP A 200 -4.64 5.17 7.36
CA TRP A 200 -5.95 4.74 6.86
C TRP A 200 -6.48 3.55 7.65
N TRP A 201 -5.77 2.41 7.65
CA TRP A 201 -6.23 1.22 8.36
C TRP A 201 -6.23 1.39 9.89
N GLY A 202 -5.45 2.32 10.42
CA GLY A 202 -5.52 2.74 11.82
C GLY A 202 -6.76 3.56 12.16
N SER A 203 -7.41 4.16 11.15
CA SER A 203 -8.56 5.04 11.31
C SER A 203 -9.88 4.42 10.85
N VAL A 204 -9.87 3.44 9.95
CA VAL A 204 -11.08 2.78 9.43
C VAL A 204 -10.96 1.29 9.65
N ALA A 205 -11.84 0.73 10.46
CA ALA A 205 -11.81 -0.71 10.78
C ALA A 205 -12.23 -1.56 9.57
N ASP A 206 -11.73 -2.79 9.48
CA ASP A 206 -12.00 -3.73 8.37
C ASP A 206 -13.51 -3.89 8.09
N ALA A 207 -14.33 -4.02 9.14
CA ALA A 207 -15.79 -4.11 9.00
C ALA A 207 -16.44 -2.83 8.43
N GLU A 208 -15.82 -1.67 8.64
CA GLU A 208 -16.29 -0.41 8.04
C GLU A 208 -15.87 -0.33 6.58
N ILE A 209 -14.64 -0.74 6.25
CA ILE A 209 -14.14 -0.84 4.88
C ILE A 209 -15.10 -1.72 4.05
N GLU A 210 -15.44 -2.90 4.56
CA GLU A 210 -16.37 -3.83 3.93
C GLU A 210 -17.77 -3.22 3.75
N ARG A 211 -18.35 -2.68 4.81
CA ARG A 211 -19.69 -2.09 4.79
C ARG A 211 -19.78 -0.91 3.81
N LEU A 212 -18.78 -0.03 3.81
CA LEU A 212 -18.74 1.13 2.92
C LEU A 212 -18.55 0.72 1.45
N CYS A 213 -17.76 -0.31 1.19
CA CYS A 213 -17.62 -0.90 -0.14
C CYS A 213 -18.94 -1.46 -0.66
N ALA A 214 -19.71 -2.16 0.18
CA ALA A 214 -20.98 -2.74 -0.21
C ALA A 214 -22.05 -1.70 -0.55
N GLY A 215 -21.98 -0.50 0.04
CA GLY A 215 -22.90 0.61 -0.19
C GLY A 215 -22.54 1.55 -1.33
N ALA A 216 -21.35 1.44 -1.90
CA ALA A 216 -20.84 2.39 -2.89
C ALA A 216 -21.15 1.94 -4.34
N ALA A 217 -21.31 2.90 -5.25
CA ALA A 217 -21.50 2.65 -6.69
C ALA A 217 -20.17 2.51 -7.46
N GLY A 218 -19.04 2.81 -6.82
CA GLY A 218 -17.73 2.75 -7.42
C GLY A 218 -16.60 3.05 -6.44
N PRO A 219 -15.33 2.90 -6.88
CA PRO A 219 -14.19 3.15 -6.02
C PRO A 219 -14.10 4.61 -5.53
N ASP A 220 -14.56 5.59 -6.30
CA ASP A 220 -14.58 6.99 -5.87
C ASP A 220 -15.47 7.20 -4.65
N GLU A 221 -16.73 6.79 -4.75
CA GLU A 221 -17.70 6.92 -3.66
C GLU A 221 -17.26 6.12 -2.43
N TRP A 222 -16.67 4.94 -2.65
CA TRP A 222 -16.14 4.12 -1.57
C TRP A 222 -15.02 4.82 -0.80
N LEU A 223 -14.01 5.37 -1.51
CA LEU A 223 -12.91 6.10 -0.88
C LEU A 223 -13.40 7.37 -0.19
N ASP A 224 -14.31 8.12 -0.80
CA ASP A 224 -14.86 9.34 -0.20
C ASP A 224 -15.65 9.04 1.09
N ALA A 225 -16.41 7.94 1.12
CA ALA A 225 -17.12 7.50 2.31
C ALA A 225 -16.15 7.07 3.44
N MET A 226 -15.03 6.42 3.09
CA MET A 226 -13.99 6.07 4.07
C MET A 226 -13.28 7.31 4.61
N ILE A 227 -12.96 8.31 3.77
CA ILE A 227 -12.41 9.61 4.22
C ILE A 227 -13.37 10.26 5.21
N ALA A 228 -14.65 10.33 4.87
CA ALA A 228 -15.65 10.92 5.77
C ALA A 228 -15.68 10.20 7.13
N CYS A 229 -15.52 8.88 7.14
CA CYS A 229 -15.44 8.08 8.35
C CYS A 229 -14.19 8.38 9.18
N ALA A 230 -13.01 8.49 8.54
CA ALA A 230 -11.75 8.83 9.20
C ALA A 230 -11.78 10.24 9.80
N VAL A 231 -12.24 11.23 9.02
CA VAL A 231 -12.33 12.64 9.45
C VAL A 231 -13.34 12.82 10.58
N ALA A 232 -14.46 12.09 10.57
CA ALA A 232 -15.48 12.18 11.63
C ALA A 232 -14.96 11.75 13.01
N ARG A 233 -13.86 11.02 13.10
CA ARG A 233 -13.20 10.67 14.38
C ARG A 233 -12.47 11.82 15.03
N ALA A 234 -12.14 12.86 14.25
CA ALA A 234 -11.49 14.09 14.71
C ALA A 234 -10.24 13.85 15.59
N ASP A 235 -9.42 12.84 15.22
CA ASP A 235 -8.18 12.57 15.96
C ASP A 235 -7.17 13.71 15.70
N PRO A 236 -6.76 14.47 16.74
CA PRO A 236 -5.78 15.54 16.57
C PRO A 236 -4.38 15.03 16.21
N ARG A 237 -4.16 13.73 16.22
CA ARG A 237 -2.90 13.06 15.84
C ARG A 237 -3.06 12.23 14.57
N GLN A 238 -4.13 12.48 13.79
CA GLN A 238 -4.36 11.76 12.53
C GLN A 238 -3.13 11.84 11.65
N ASP A 239 -2.60 10.70 11.27
CA ASP A 239 -1.47 10.61 10.34
C ASP A 239 -1.84 10.97 8.91
N ASN A 240 -0.85 11.03 8.04
CA ASN A 240 -1.11 10.97 6.60
C ASN A 240 -1.93 9.70 6.33
N PHE A 241 -2.93 9.78 5.47
CA PHE A 241 -3.75 8.63 5.14
C PHE A 241 -4.09 8.63 3.66
N SER A 242 -3.63 7.59 3.00
CA SER A 242 -3.75 7.43 1.55
C SER A 242 -4.32 6.07 1.20
N ALA A 243 -5.08 6.00 0.11
CA ALA A 243 -5.59 4.74 -0.41
C ALA A 243 -5.79 4.76 -1.93
N ILE A 244 -5.72 3.56 -2.52
CA ILE A 244 -6.11 3.28 -3.90
C ILE A 244 -7.17 2.19 -3.87
N GLY A 245 -8.37 2.49 -4.39
CA GLY A 245 -9.45 1.52 -4.58
C GLY A 245 -9.46 1.00 -6.01
N CYS A 246 -9.53 -0.32 -6.18
CA CYS A 246 -9.58 -0.97 -7.49
C CYS A 246 -10.76 -1.95 -7.54
N TRP A 247 -11.66 -1.80 -8.51
CA TRP A 247 -12.81 -2.68 -8.70
C TRP A 247 -12.74 -3.43 -10.03
N ILE A 248 -13.00 -4.75 -9.98
CA ILE A 248 -12.92 -5.67 -11.10
C ILE A 248 -14.31 -6.01 -11.62
N GLY A 249 -14.60 -5.58 -12.85
CA GLY A 249 -15.93 -5.74 -13.43
C GLY A 249 -16.98 -4.86 -12.77
N ASP A 250 -18.23 -5.02 -13.20
CA ASP A 250 -19.36 -4.39 -12.53
C ASP A 250 -19.69 -5.19 -11.27
N ARG A 251 -19.70 -4.52 -10.13
CA ARG A 251 -20.26 -5.10 -8.90
C ARG A 251 -21.78 -5.07 -9.05
N THR A 252 -22.38 -6.24 -9.21
CA THR A 252 -23.83 -6.40 -9.01
C THR A 252 -24.08 -6.29 -7.52
N GLY A 253 -24.82 -5.27 -7.11
CA GLY A 253 -25.23 -5.01 -5.73
C GLY A 253 -26.02 -6.13 -5.07
#